data_aa9ba887fe4802497e2710eabfa71f1f
#
_entry.id   aa9ba887fe4802497e2710eabfa71f1f
#
_cell.length_a   1.000
_cell.length_b   1.000
_cell.length_c   1.000
_cell.angle_alpha   90.00
_cell.angle_beta   90.00
_cell.angle_gamma   90.00
#
_symmetry.space_group_name_H-M   'P 1'
#
loop_
_entity.id
_entity.type
_entity.pdbx_description
1 polymer ?
#
loop_
_entity_poly.entity_id
_entity_poly.type
_entity_poly.pdbx_seq_one_letter_code
_entity_poly.pdbx_strand_id
1 'polypeptide(L)'
;METLNTEAVKMLKLLGNETVTSISTTIGPEQEYFLVDKDLYKKRKDLVFCGRTLFGAPAPKGQEMEDHYFGSLKPKVAAYMHDLDVELWKLGIPAKTKHNEVAPAQHELAPIFDTANVAVDHNQLTMEIMKKVADKHGLVCLLHEKPFEGINGSGKHN
;
A
#
# COMPACT_ATOMS: atom_id res chain seq x y z
N MET A 1 8.11 8.10 -19.97
CA MET A 1 8.47 6.75 -20.42
C MET A 1 9.34 6.78 -21.66
N GLU A 2 8.99 7.56 -22.70
CA GLU A 2 9.78 7.65 -23.94
C GLU A 2 11.22 8.10 -23.72
N THR A 3 11.44 9.14 -22.95
CA THR A 3 12.79 9.63 -22.60
C THR A 3 13.62 8.55 -21.90
N LEU A 4 13.04 7.84 -20.95
CA LEU A 4 13.72 6.75 -20.24
C LEU A 4 14.10 5.62 -21.21
N ASN A 5 13.16 5.21 -22.07
CA ASN A 5 13.45 4.22 -23.12
C ASN A 5 14.63 4.64 -23.99
N THR A 6 14.62 5.88 -24.47
CA THR A 6 15.68 6.43 -25.33
C THR A 6 17.05 6.37 -24.65
N GLU A 7 17.15 6.84 -23.42
CA GLU A 7 18.43 6.88 -22.69
C GLU A 7 18.89 5.47 -22.26
N ALA A 8 17.98 4.59 -21.89
CA ALA A 8 18.31 3.21 -21.54
C ALA A 8 18.80 2.42 -22.76
N VAL A 9 18.20 2.61 -23.95
CA VAL A 9 18.69 2.01 -25.20
C VAL A 9 20.09 2.51 -25.53
N LYS A 10 20.38 3.80 -25.38
CA LYS A 10 21.74 4.36 -25.56
C LYS A 10 22.73 3.69 -24.61
N MET A 11 22.37 3.58 -23.32
CA MET A 11 23.24 2.94 -22.33
C MET A 11 23.54 1.48 -22.68
N LEU A 12 22.55 0.69 -23.08
CA LEU A 12 22.76 -0.69 -23.47
C LEU A 12 23.65 -0.85 -24.70
N LYS A 13 23.53 0.05 -25.68
CA LYS A 13 24.42 0.08 -26.84
C LYS A 13 25.87 0.36 -26.43
N LEU A 14 26.11 1.30 -25.52
CA LEU A 14 27.45 1.57 -24.98
C LEU A 14 28.02 0.37 -24.22
N LEU A 15 27.16 -0.47 -23.63
CA LEU A 15 27.54 -1.72 -22.96
C LEU A 15 27.69 -2.91 -23.94
N GLY A 16 27.62 -2.69 -25.25
CA GLY A 16 27.84 -3.68 -26.29
C GLY A 16 26.60 -4.41 -26.79
N ASN A 17 25.40 -4.04 -26.35
CA ASN A 17 24.15 -4.61 -26.90
C ASN A 17 23.66 -3.78 -28.08
N GLU A 18 24.05 -4.16 -29.30
CA GLU A 18 23.71 -3.44 -30.53
C GLU A 18 22.31 -3.77 -31.06
N THR A 19 21.68 -4.83 -30.58
CA THR A 19 20.41 -5.34 -31.12
C THR A 19 19.19 -4.77 -30.43
N VAL A 20 19.34 -4.20 -29.23
CA VAL A 20 18.23 -3.59 -28.48
C VAL A 20 17.60 -2.43 -29.24
N THR A 21 16.28 -2.44 -29.37
CA THR A 21 15.52 -1.37 -30.04
C THR A 21 14.58 -0.63 -29.10
N SER A 22 14.15 -1.27 -28.03
CA SER A 22 13.24 -0.68 -27.03
C SER A 22 13.40 -1.31 -25.66
N ILE A 23 13.04 -0.54 -24.62
CA ILE A 23 13.02 -0.94 -23.23
C ILE A 23 11.69 -0.51 -22.62
N SER A 24 11.05 -1.42 -21.91
CA SER A 24 9.88 -1.13 -21.10
C SER A 24 10.25 -1.14 -19.63
N THR A 25 9.77 -0.14 -18.89
CA THR A 25 9.91 -0.09 -17.43
C THR A 25 8.73 -0.82 -16.79
N THR A 26 9.01 -1.69 -15.86
CA THR A 26 8.00 -2.35 -15.02
C THR A 26 8.15 -1.91 -13.58
N ILE A 27 7.04 -1.96 -12.83
CA ILE A 27 6.99 -1.59 -11.42
C ILE A 27 5.93 -2.42 -10.70
N GLY A 28 6.19 -2.78 -9.47
CA GLY A 28 5.23 -3.43 -8.56
C GLY A 28 5.03 -2.58 -7.32
N PRO A 29 4.14 -1.56 -7.35
CA PRO A 29 3.98 -0.65 -6.23
C PRO A 29 3.34 -1.37 -5.04
N GLU A 30 4.06 -1.42 -3.95
CA GLU A 30 3.59 -1.97 -2.66
C GLU A 30 2.87 -0.88 -1.89
N GLN A 31 1.64 -1.14 -1.47
CA GLN A 31 0.86 -0.17 -0.72
C GLN A 31 0.76 -0.57 0.74
N GLU A 32 1.44 0.18 1.60
CA GLU A 32 1.23 0.13 3.03
C GLU A 32 0.01 0.96 3.42
N TYR A 33 -0.69 0.54 4.47
CA TYR A 33 -1.91 1.18 4.97
C TYR A 33 -2.18 0.80 6.42
N PHE A 34 -2.99 1.63 7.11
CA PHE A 34 -3.47 1.32 8.44
C PHE A 34 -4.96 1.01 8.42
N LEU A 35 -5.38 0.05 9.24
CA LEU A 35 -6.78 -0.24 9.49
C LEU A 35 -7.16 0.15 10.92
N VAL A 36 -8.16 1.00 11.05
CA VAL A 36 -8.69 1.42 12.35
C VAL A 36 -10.18 1.12 12.43
N ASP A 37 -10.68 0.90 13.64
CA ASP A 37 -12.11 0.69 13.88
C ASP A 37 -12.90 1.95 13.49
N LYS A 38 -13.99 1.76 12.72
CA LYS A 38 -14.79 2.87 12.16
C LYS A 38 -15.48 3.71 13.25
N ASP A 39 -15.94 3.09 14.33
CA ASP A 39 -16.64 3.81 15.39
C ASP A 39 -15.65 4.59 16.28
N LEU A 40 -14.44 4.07 16.46
CA LEU A 40 -13.36 4.82 17.11
C LEU A 40 -12.86 5.97 16.23
N TYR A 41 -12.71 5.74 14.93
CA TYR A 41 -12.33 6.78 13.96
C TYR A 41 -13.29 7.98 14.00
N LYS A 42 -14.60 7.73 13.98
CA LYS A 42 -15.61 8.80 14.04
C LYS A 42 -15.52 9.69 15.29
N LYS A 43 -14.98 9.17 16.40
CA LYS A 43 -14.77 9.93 17.65
C LYS A 43 -13.53 10.82 17.61
N ARG A 44 -12.64 10.62 16.64
CA ARG A 44 -11.37 11.34 16.49
C ARG A 44 -11.46 12.33 15.34
N LYS A 45 -11.76 13.58 15.68
CA LYS A 45 -11.91 14.67 14.69
C LYS A 45 -10.63 14.93 13.90
N ASP A 46 -9.46 14.76 14.51
CA ASP A 46 -8.18 14.88 13.84
C ASP A 46 -8.01 13.81 12.72
N LEU A 47 -8.36 12.56 12.99
CA LEU A 47 -8.37 11.52 11.95
C LEU A 47 -9.38 11.80 10.84
N VAL A 48 -10.60 12.26 11.22
CA VAL A 48 -11.68 12.53 10.26
C VAL A 48 -11.33 13.67 9.31
N PHE A 49 -10.76 14.77 9.84
CA PHE A 49 -10.50 15.99 9.06
C PHE A 49 -9.11 16.02 8.43
N CYS A 50 -8.11 15.42 9.06
CA CYS A 50 -6.72 15.49 8.62
C CYS A 50 -6.15 14.17 8.11
N GLY A 51 -6.87 13.03 8.29
CA GLY A 51 -6.36 11.70 7.95
C GLY A 51 -5.23 11.21 8.88
N ARG A 52 -4.87 12.00 9.91
CA ARG A 52 -3.80 11.71 10.87
C ARG A 52 -4.16 12.17 12.26
N THR A 53 -3.52 11.60 13.27
CA THR A 53 -3.62 12.11 14.65
C THR A 53 -2.80 13.39 14.80
N LEU A 54 -3.36 14.37 15.53
CA LEU A 54 -2.67 15.63 15.88
C LEU A 54 -2.36 15.73 17.37
N PHE A 55 -3.02 14.95 18.20
CA PHE A 55 -2.91 14.95 19.66
C PHE A 55 -3.29 13.58 20.23
N GLY A 56 -3.10 13.41 21.52
CA GLY A 56 -3.41 12.19 22.25
C GLY A 56 -2.16 11.41 22.65
N ALA A 57 -2.34 10.41 23.49
CA ALA A 57 -1.25 9.55 23.95
C ALA A 57 -0.81 8.61 22.81
N PRO A 58 0.49 8.27 22.76
CA PRO A 58 0.97 7.19 21.87
C PRO A 58 0.35 5.85 22.28
N ALA A 59 0.36 4.88 21.36
CA ALA A 59 -0.05 3.53 21.67
C ALA A 59 0.85 2.94 22.79
N PRO A 60 0.30 2.06 23.66
CA PRO A 60 1.10 1.45 24.74
C PRO A 60 2.20 0.54 24.21
N LYS A 61 2.08 0.07 22.99
CA LYS A 61 3.08 -0.71 22.26
C LYS A 61 3.34 -0.07 20.91
N GLY A 62 4.62 0.13 20.59
CA GLY A 62 5.07 0.68 19.31
C GLY A 62 5.60 -0.41 18.38
N GLN A 63 6.81 -0.23 17.90
CA GLN A 63 7.46 -1.12 16.93
C GLN A 63 8.58 -1.97 17.55
N GLU A 64 8.57 -2.14 18.86
CA GLU A 64 9.59 -2.87 19.60
C GLU A 64 9.71 -4.29 19.08
N MET A 65 10.95 -4.72 18.82
CA MET A 65 11.29 -6.05 18.30
C MET A 65 10.66 -6.40 16.94
N GLU A 66 9.99 -5.44 16.29
CA GLU A 66 9.25 -5.66 15.02
C GLU A 66 8.21 -6.80 15.10
N ASP A 67 7.72 -7.08 16.28
CA ASP A 67 6.90 -8.27 16.55
C ASP A 67 5.50 -8.23 15.90
N HIS A 68 4.99 -7.05 15.58
CA HIS A 68 3.74 -6.94 14.80
C HIS A 68 3.89 -7.54 13.40
N TYR A 69 5.04 -7.37 12.77
CA TYR A 69 5.33 -7.92 11.45
C TYR A 69 5.20 -9.46 11.42
N PHE A 70 5.67 -10.12 12.47
CA PHE A 70 5.62 -11.57 12.63
C PHE A 70 4.32 -12.08 13.27
N GLY A 71 3.43 -11.16 13.65
CA GLY A 71 2.16 -11.49 14.28
C GLY A 71 1.15 -12.12 13.32
N SER A 72 0.19 -12.85 13.86
CA SER A 72 -0.93 -13.40 13.10
C SER A 72 -1.91 -12.31 12.67
N LEU A 73 -2.52 -12.48 11.51
CA LEU A 73 -3.63 -11.63 11.06
C LEU A 73 -4.86 -11.86 11.94
N LYS A 74 -5.44 -10.79 12.46
CA LYS A 74 -6.72 -10.86 13.19
C LYS A 74 -7.85 -11.27 12.23
N PRO A 75 -8.84 -12.07 12.67
CA PRO A 75 -9.90 -12.55 11.79
C PRO A 75 -10.62 -11.45 10.98
N LYS A 76 -10.93 -10.31 11.61
CA LYS A 76 -11.58 -9.17 10.94
C LYS A 76 -10.69 -8.58 9.84
N VAL A 77 -9.38 -8.50 10.08
CA VAL A 77 -8.40 -8.01 9.10
C VAL A 77 -8.23 -9.01 7.96
N ALA A 78 -8.14 -10.30 8.27
CA ALA A 78 -8.05 -11.36 7.27
C ALA A 78 -9.28 -11.39 6.35
N ALA A 79 -10.49 -11.20 6.89
CA ALA A 79 -11.71 -11.10 6.11
C ALA A 79 -11.70 -9.88 5.18
N TYR A 80 -11.29 -8.71 5.69
CA TYR A 80 -11.09 -7.52 4.87
C TYR A 80 -10.09 -7.76 3.72
N MET A 81 -8.93 -8.35 4.02
CA MET A 81 -7.91 -8.62 3.02
C MET A 81 -8.39 -9.61 1.95
N HIS A 82 -9.18 -10.61 2.34
CA HIS A 82 -9.77 -11.54 1.40
C HIS A 82 -10.73 -10.84 0.42
N ASP A 83 -11.65 -10.05 0.94
CA ASP A 83 -12.62 -9.33 0.11
C ASP A 83 -11.93 -8.26 -0.76
N LEU A 84 -10.86 -7.63 -0.24
CA LEU A 84 -10.05 -6.70 -1.01
C LEU A 84 -9.43 -7.38 -2.23
N ASP A 85 -8.80 -8.55 -2.06
CA ASP A 85 -8.24 -9.33 -3.17
C ASP A 85 -9.30 -9.62 -4.23
N VAL A 86 -10.48 -10.10 -3.81
CA VAL A 86 -11.59 -10.43 -4.73
C VAL A 86 -12.02 -9.21 -5.54
N GLU A 87 -12.18 -8.05 -4.90
CA GLU A 87 -12.58 -6.82 -5.60
C GLU A 87 -11.47 -6.32 -6.55
N LEU A 88 -10.21 -6.42 -6.17
CA LEU A 88 -9.07 -6.06 -7.02
C LEU A 88 -8.95 -6.99 -8.24
N TRP A 89 -9.10 -8.29 -8.05
CA TRP A 89 -9.04 -9.27 -9.14
C TRP A 89 -10.17 -9.07 -10.17
N LYS A 90 -11.36 -8.67 -9.74
CA LYS A 90 -12.47 -8.30 -10.66
C LYS A 90 -12.09 -7.12 -11.55
N LEU A 91 -11.19 -6.26 -11.12
CA LEU A 91 -10.69 -5.12 -11.88
C LEU A 91 -9.42 -5.44 -12.69
N GLY A 92 -8.95 -6.69 -12.65
CA GLY A 92 -7.72 -7.11 -13.31
C GLY A 92 -6.45 -6.67 -12.58
N ILE A 93 -6.55 -6.21 -11.34
CA ILE A 93 -5.41 -5.82 -10.52
C ILE A 93 -4.84 -7.08 -9.83
N PRO A 94 -3.61 -7.49 -10.13
CA PRO A 94 -3.07 -8.77 -9.67
C PRO A 94 -2.52 -8.68 -8.24
N ALA A 95 -3.38 -8.40 -7.26
CA ALA A 95 -3.03 -8.42 -5.84
C ALA A 95 -2.49 -9.82 -5.46
N LYS A 96 -1.34 -9.88 -4.82
CA LYS A 96 -0.62 -11.14 -4.55
C LYS A 96 -0.29 -11.31 -3.07
N THR A 97 0.41 -10.36 -2.49
CA THR A 97 0.94 -10.46 -1.13
C THR A 97 0.16 -9.55 -0.18
N LYS A 98 -0.13 -10.06 1.01
CA LYS A 98 -0.76 -9.33 2.10
C LYS A 98 -0.23 -9.85 3.43
N HIS A 99 0.18 -8.93 4.29
CA HIS A 99 0.74 -9.25 5.61
C HIS A 99 0.67 -8.05 6.56
N ASN A 100 1.01 -8.28 7.82
CA ASN A 100 1.23 -7.21 8.78
C ASN A 100 2.55 -6.49 8.49
N GLU A 101 2.55 -5.19 8.73
CA GLU A 101 3.74 -4.37 8.76
C GLU A 101 4.23 -4.13 10.20
N VAL A 102 5.34 -3.39 10.35
CA VAL A 102 6.04 -3.21 11.63
C VAL A 102 5.23 -2.41 12.63
N ALA A 103 4.48 -1.42 12.19
CA ALA A 103 3.67 -0.58 13.08
C ALA A 103 2.36 -1.27 13.50
N PRO A 104 1.83 -0.96 14.69
CA PRO A 104 0.53 -1.45 15.13
C PRO A 104 -0.58 -1.11 14.14
N ALA A 105 -1.39 -2.10 13.75
CA ALA A 105 -2.48 -1.98 12.79
C ALA A 105 -2.05 -1.53 11.38
N GLN A 106 -0.78 -1.65 11.05
CA GLN A 106 -0.24 -1.44 9.72
C GLN A 106 -0.19 -2.76 8.95
N HIS A 107 -0.53 -2.69 7.67
CA HIS A 107 -0.57 -3.82 6.75
C HIS A 107 -0.02 -3.40 5.39
N GLU A 108 0.30 -4.36 4.56
CA GLU A 108 0.76 -4.13 3.20
C GLU A 108 0.02 -5.00 2.19
N LEU A 109 -0.14 -4.48 1.00
CA LEU A 109 -0.57 -5.20 -0.19
C LEU A 109 0.47 -4.96 -1.28
N ALA A 110 0.99 -6.07 -1.85
CA ALA A 110 1.89 -6.04 -2.99
C ALA A 110 1.25 -6.74 -4.20
N PRO A 111 1.14 -6.08 -5.35
CA PRO A 111 0.69 -6.70 -6.59
C PRO A 111 1.84 -7.42 -7.30
N ILE A 112 1.50 -8.22 -8.31
CA ILE A 112 2.47 -8.60 -9.34
C ILE A 112 2.79 -7.35 -10.16
N PHE A 113 4.06 -7.16 -10.52
CA PHE A 113 4.49 -6.01 -11.30
C PHE A 113 3.84 -5.98 -12.70
N ASP A 114 3.72 -4.78 -13.25
CA ASP A 114 3.24 -4.53 -14.61
C ASP A 114 4.04 -3.37 -15.23
N THR A 115 3.73 -3.02 -16.48
CA THR A 115 4.28 -1.81 -17.08
C THR A 115 3.95 -0.58 -16.24
N ALA A 116 4.88 0.35 -16.14
CA ALA A 116 4.80 1.43 -15.14
C ALA A 116 3.51 2.26 -15.22
N ASN A 117 2.98 2.53 -16.41
CA ASN A 117 1.72 3.26 -16.58
C ASN A 117 0.53 2.45 -16.03
N VAL A 118 0.42 1.17 -16.36
CA VAL A 118 -0.65 0.30 -15.86
C VAL A 118 -0.53 0.13 -14.36
N ALA A 119 0.67 -0.14 -13.84
CA ALA A 119 0.91 -0.30 -12.41
C ALA A 119 0.53 0.94 -11.59
N VAL A 120 0.80 2.15 -12.10
CA VAL A 120 0.40 3.40 -11.45
C VAL A 120 -1.12 3.54 -11.41
N ASP A 121 -1.81 3.27 -12.52
CA ASP A 121 -3.28 3.31 -12.58
C ASP A 121 -3.89 2.26 -11.63
N HIS A 122 -3.34 1.05 -11.62
CA HIS A 122 -3.74 -0.01 -10.67
C HIS A 122 -3.59 0.44 -9.22
N ASN A 123 -2.49 1.14 -8.85
CA ASN A 123 -2.31 1.61 -7.50
C ASN A 123 -3.33 2.68 -7.10
N GLN A 124 -3.72 3.58 -8.00
CA GLN A 124 -4.79 4.56 -7.75
C GLN A 124 -6.13 3.86 -7.47
N LEU A 125 -6.50 2.88 -8.29
CA LEU A 125 -7.70 2.08 -8.09
C LEU A 125 -7.63 1.27 -6.79
N THR A 126 -6.48 0.68 -6.49
CA THR A 126 -6.26 -0.08 -5.25
C THR A 126 -6.55 0.76 -4.01
N MET A 127 -6.02 1.99 -3.94
CA MET A 127 -6.27 2.90 -2.81
C MET A 127 -7.76 3.23 -2.64
N GLU A 128 -8.49 3.38 -3.74
CA GLU A 128 -9.93 3.65 -3.71
C GLU A 128 -10.73 2.43 -3.24
N ILE A 129 -10.39 1.25 -3.73
CA ILE A 129 -11.04 -0.02 -3.35
C ILE A 129 -10.74 -0.37 -1.89
N MET A 130 -9.50 -0.16 -1.42
CA MET A 130 -9.13 -0.34 0.00
C MET A 130 -10.09 0.38 0.94
N LYS A 131 -10.40 1.66 0.67
CA LYS A 131 -11.34 2.45 1.48
C LYS A 131 -12.76 1.88 1.43
N LYS A 132 -13.24 1.54 0.25
CA LYS A 132 -14.61 1.00 0.05
C LYS A 132 -14.81 -0.34 0.73
N VAL A 133 -13.82 -1.24 0.63
CA VAL A 133 -13.88 -2.55 1.29
C VAL A 133 -13.74 -2.40 2.80
N ALA A 134 -12.86 -1.53 3.30
CA ALA A 134 -12.74 -1.26 4.74
C ALA A 134 -14.08 -0.81 5.34
N ASP A 135 -14.81 0.05 4.65
CA ASP A 135 -16.13 0.52 5.09
C ASP A 135 -17.13 -0.62 5.28
N LYS A 136 -17.17 -1.60 4.39
CA LYS A 136 -18.01 -2.80 4.48
C LYS A 136 -17.69 -3.65 5.71
N HIS A 137 -16.44 -3.65 6.16
CA HIS A 137 -15.98 -4.40 7.33
C HIS A 137 -16.03 -3.61 8.65
N GLY A 138 -16.65 -2.41 8.65
CA GLY A 138 -16.66 -1.55 9.84
C GLY A 138 -15.26 -1.06 10.23
N LEU A 139 -14.39 -0.89 9.23
CA LEU A 139 -13.03 -0.38 9.35
C LEU A 139 -12.89 0.91 8.54
N VAL A 140 -11.82 1.64 8.80
CA VAL A 140 -11.36 2.76 7.97
C VAL A 140 -9.91 2.48 7.58
N CYS A 141 -9.64 2.56 6.28
CA CYS A 141 -8.30 2.45 5.73
C CYS A 141 -7.66 3.85 5.70
N LEU A 142 -6.57 4.03 6.44
CA LEU A 142 -5.81 5.27 6.45
C LEU A 142 -4.65 5.14 5.46
N LEU A 143 -4.59 6.08 4.52
CA LEU A 143 -3.56 6.16 3.48
C LEU A 143 -2.75 7.47 3.56
N HIS A 144 -2.95 8.26 4.62
CA HIS A 144 -2.09 9.39 4.91
C HIS A 144 -0.65 8.89 5.11
N GLU A 145 0.33 9.60 4.61
CA GLU A 145 1.75 9.21 4.64
C GLU A 145 2.26 8.94 6.07
N LYS A 146 1.75 9.69 7.05
CA LYS A 146 2.12 9.55 8.45
C LYS A 146 0.90 9.71 9.34
N PRO A 147 0.01 8.68 9.44
CA PRO A 147 -1.22 8.81 10.23
C PRO A 147 -0.97 8.86 11.74
N PHE A 148 0.14 8.30 12.21
CA PHE A 148 0.55 8.28 13.61
C PHE A 148 2.01 8.69 13.75
N GLU A 149 2.29 9.66 14.62
CA GLU A 149 3.64 10.11 14.86
C GLU A 149 4.47 9.05 15.62
N GLY A 150 5.76 8.99 15.34
CA GLY A 150 6.70 8.11 16.03
C GLY A 150 6.74 6.65 15.58
N ILE A 151 5.91 6.27 14.62
CA ILE A 151 5.90 4.93 14.00
C ILE A 151 5.96 5.02 12.48
N ASN A 152 6.04 3.91 11.78
CA ASN A 152 6.02 3.86 10.31
C ASN A 152 4.77 4.53 9.73
N GLY A 153 4.80 4.82 8.46
CA GLY A 153 3.72 5.45 7.70
C GLY A 153 3.12 4.54 6.64
N SER A 154 2.16 5.07 5.89
CA SER A 154 1.56 4.38 4.73
C SER A 154 2.46 4.56 3.51
N GLY A 155 3.55 3.81 3.46
CA GLY A 155 4.54 3.87 2.38
C GLY A 155 4.01 3.38 1.03
N LYS A 156 4.74 3.75 -0.01
CA LYS A 156 4.62 3.19 -1.36
C LYS A 156 6.01 2.72 -1.77
N HIS A 157 6.26 1.42 -1.62
CA HIS A 157 7.52 0.82 -2.08
C HIS A 157 7.40 0.41 -3.54
N ASN A 158 8.53 0.36 -4.25
CA ASN A 158 8.58 0.05 -5.69
C ASN A 158 9.69 -0.96 -5.99
#